data_b11d827d5c169ca5fe656aec2ebb886e
#
_entry.id   b11d827d5c169ca5fe656aec2ebb886e
#
_cell.length_a   1.000
_cell.length_b   1.000
_cell.length_c   1.000
_cell.angle_alpha   90.00
_cell.angle_beta   90.00
_cell.angle_gamma   90.00
#
_symmetry.space_group_name_H-M   'P 1'
#
loop_
_entity.id
_entity.type
_entity.pdbx_description
1 polymer ?
#
loop_
_entity_poly.entity_id
_entity_poly.type
_entity_poly.pdbx_seq_one_letter_code
_entity_poly.pdbx_strand_id
1 'polypeptide(L)'
;MTANVTPFPFPPDRAAADPQAAAQPDPLGDLVGDPLGDPLAALAGGGVIALITGVEGPHYRSPGTFMAFPAQGGSVGQLSSGCIEADLAIHAAQVAHDSRTRRLRYGAGSPFIDLVLPCGGGLDVALTPVGPAPIARALAARAARQDFTLGIDLDSGAVVPGGPGFQLRLKPATRFMVWGAGVEAVRFAALASAAGYPAQLTTHDEATADAARAQGLSPLRDAAPAKDAAPLDADPWTAVTLFYHDHDREPPVLARALASPAFYVGAQGSLRSHRARVQALREMGVADADIARLRGPIGLIPSARDPQVLAVSVLAEILSEAER
;
A
#
# COMPACT_ATOMS: atom_id res chain seq x y z
N MET A 1 -1.61 47.09 -0.64
CA MET A 1 -2.87 46.55 -1.18
C MET A 1 -3.15 45.26 -0.45
N THR A 2 -4.00 45.31 0.57
CA THR A 2 -4.39 44.14 1.39
C THR A 2 -5.59 43.49 0.71
N ALA A 3 -5.41 42.24 0.25
CA ALA A 3 -6.50 41.49 -0.31
C ALA A 3 -7.50 41.09 0.77
N ASN A 4 -8.73 41.58 0.63
CA ASN A 4 -9.86 41.28 1.48
C ASN A 4 -10.34 39.84 1.14
N VAL A 5 -10.04 38.86 1.99
CA VAL A 5 -10.57 37.50 1.87
C VAL A 5 -11.94 37.49 2.55
N THR A 6 -13.01 37.41 1.75
CA THR A 6 -14.37 37.23 2.24
C THR A 6 -14.53 35.80 2.79
N PRO A 7 -14.93 35.60 4.06
CA PRO A 7 -15.15 34.24 4.56
C PRO A 7 -16.37 33.59 3.90
N PHE A 8 -16.23 32.32 3.54
CA PHE A 8 -17.34 31.49 3.05
C PHE A 8 -18.41 31.36 4.13
N PRO A 9 -19.68 31.61 3.84
CA PRO A 9 -20.76 31.43 4.80
C PRO A 9 -20.99 29.91 5.04
N PHE A 10 -20.87 29.50 6.33
CA PHE A 10 -21.34 28.18 6.75
C PHE A 10 -22.87 28.16 6.71
N PRO A 11 -23.50 27.05 6.25
CA PRO A 11 -24.94 26.90 6.33
C PRO A 11 -25.37 26.89 7.82
N PRO A 12 -26.57 27.42 8.14
CA PRO A 12 -27.07 27.48 9.50
C PRO A 12 -27.28 26.07 10.08
N ASP A 13 -27.05 25.94 11.39
CA ASP A 13 -27.22 24.73 12.19
C ASP A 13 -28.50 23.96 11.80
N ARG A 14 -28.35 22.67 11.49
CA ARG A 14 -29.46 21.76 11.39
C ARG A 14 -30.06 21.60 12.80
N ALA A 15 -31.33 21.90 12.90
CA ALA A 15 -32.14 21.64 14.09
C ALA A 15 -31.88 20.22 14.61
N ALA A 16 -31.74 20.10 15.95
CA ALA A 16 -31.55 18.84 16.64
C ALA A 16 -32.62 17.83 16.22
N ALA A 17 -32.20 16.69 15.70
CA ALA A 17 -33.09 15.59 15.38
C ALA A 17 -33.67 15.01 16.67
N ASP A 18 -34.98 14.70 16.66
CA ASP A 18 -35.73 14.07 17.73
C ASP A 18 -35.10 12.71 18.11
N PRO A 19 -34.68 12.48 19.37
CA PRO A 19 -33.99 11.24 19.77
C PRO A 19 -34.91 10.01 19.89
N GLN A 20 -36.19 10.11 19.54
CA GLN A 20 -37.16 9.00 19.62
C GLN A 20 -37.65 8.48 18.26
N ALA A 21 -37.17 8.94 17.14
CA ALA A 21 -37.42 8.27 15.88
C ALA A 21 -36.65 6.93 15.87
N ALA A 22 -37.33 5.83 16.09
CA ALA A 22 -36.81 4.49 15.93
C ALA A 22 -36.21 4.41 14.50
N ALA A 23 -34.90 4.26 14.40
CA ALA A 23 -34.20 4.12 13.12
C ALA A 23 -34.78 2.89 12.42
N GLN A 24 -35.55 3.11 11.36
CA GLN A 24 -35.81 2.05 10.39
C GLN A 24 -34.47 1.58 9.85
N PRO A 25 -34.22 0.25 9.76
CA PRO A 25 -32.99 -0.24 9.16
C PRO A 25 -32.86 0.39 7.77
N ASP A 26 -31.79 1.13 7.56
CA ASP A 26 -31.46 1.70 6.27
C ASP A 26 -31.13 0.54 5.31
N PRO A 27 -32.01 0.22 4.34
CA PRO A 27 -31.76 -0.90 3.42
C PRO A 27 -30.52 -0.68 2.54
N LEU A 28 -29.93 0.53 2.54
CA LEU A 28 -28.68 0.86 1.87
C LEU A 28 -27.48 0.82 2.85
N GLY A 29 -27.69 0.94 4.15
CA GLY A 29 -26.64 0.92 5.17
C GLY A 29 -25.88 -0.41 5.22
N ASP A 30 -26.57 -1.52 4.99
CA ASP A 30 -25.97 -2.87 4.92
C ASP A 30 -25.20 -3.13 3.60
N LEU A 31 -25.34 -2.25 2.60
CA LEU A 31 -24.64 -2.33 1.30
C LEU A 31 -23.36 -1.49 1.26
N VAL A 32 -23.16 -0.58 2.20
CA VAL A 32 -21.94 0.23 2.30
C VAL A 32 -20.88 -0.60 3.03
N GLY A 33 -20.06 -1.31 2.26
CA GLY A 33 -18.94 -2.08 2.78
C GLY A 33 -17.80 -1.20 3.29
N ASP A 34 -16.78 -1.85 3.83
CA ASP A 34 -15.51 -1.20 4.23
C ASP A 34 -14.63 -0.91 2.99
N PRO A 35 -14.57 0.34 2.48
CA PRO A 35 -13.79 0.68 1.30
C PRO A 35 -12.27 0.67 1.56
N LEU A 36 -11.85 0.72 2.82
CA LEU A 36 -10.45 0.74 3.26
C LEU A 36 -9.98 -0.60 3.82
N GLY A 37 -10.89 -1.56 3.94
CA GLY A 37 -10.59 -2.89 4.45
C GLY A 37 -9.71 -3.70 3.48
N ASP A 38 -9.30 -4.87 3.92
CA ASP A 38 -8.49 -5.82 3.17
C ASP A 38 -9.40 -6.83 2.42
N PRO A 39 -9.59 -6.69 1.09
CA PRO A 39 -10.48 -7.57 0.35
C PRO A 39 -9.99 -9.03 0.34
N LEU A 40 -8.68 -9.27 0.36
CA LEU A 40 -8.14 -10.62 0.37
C LEU A 40 -8.44 -11.32 1.70
N ALA A 41 -8.22 -10.62 2.82
CA ALA A 41 -8.52 -11.16 4.15
C ALA A 41 -10.03 -11.43 4.33
N ALA A 42 -10.87 -10.55 3.81
CA ALA A 42 -12.32 -10.70 3.86
C ALA A 42 -12.82 -11.98 3.16
N LEU A 43 -12.11 -12.44 2.13
CA LEU A 43 -12.41 -13.68 1.40
C LEU A 43 -11.87 -14.96 2.07
N ALA A 44 -11.35 -14.93 3.29
CA ALA A 44 -10.80 -16.11 3.96
C ALA A 44 -11.81 -17.28 4.05
N GLY A 45 -13.10 -16.99 4.20
CA GLY A 45 -14.19 -17.97 4.15
C GLY A 45 -14.77 -18.26 2.75
N GLY A 46 -14.18 -17.69 1.71
CA GLY A 46 -14.72 -17.67 0.36
C GLY A 46 -15.74 -16.56 0.14
N GLY A 47 -16.33 -16.49 -1.04
CA GLY A 47 -17.31 -15.47 -1.42
C GLY A 47 -17.27 -15.16 -2.92
N VAL A 48 -17.45 -13.91 -3.30
CA VAL A 48 -17.36 -13.43 -4.66
C VAL A 48 -16.26 -12.35 -4.74
N ILE A 49 -15.39 -12.49 -5.72
CA ILE A 49 -14.41 -11.46 -6.08
C ILE A 49 -14.95 -10.66 -7.26
N ALA A 50 -14.99 -9.32 -7.13
CA ALA A 50 -15.24 -8.41 -8.24
C ALA A 50 -13.91 -7.77 -8.63
N LEU A 51 -13.50 -7.96 -9.88
CA LEU A 51 -12.16 -7.70 -10.38
C LEU A 51 -12.20 -6.82 -11.63
N ILE A 52 -11.44 -5.73 -11.68
CA ILE A 52 -11.22 -4.98 -12.92
C ILE A 52 -10.36 -5.82 -13.85
N THR A 53 -10.91 -6.19 -15.00
CA THR A 53 -10.22 -6.97 -16.04
C THR A 53 -9.73 -6.13 -17.20
N GLY A 54 -10.32 -4.94 -17.41
CA GLY A 54 -9.94 -4.00 -18.45
C GLY A 54 -10.40 -2.58 -18.14
N VAL A 55 -9.71 -1.60 -18.75
CA VAL A 55 -10.02 -0.18 -18.62
C VAL A 55 -9.91 0.50 -19.99
N GLU A 56 -10.70 1.54 -20.22
CA GLU A 56 -10.65 2.36 -21.41
C GLU A 56 -10.74 3.84 -21.01
N GLY A 57 -9.83 4.66 -21.53
CA GLY A 57 -9.77 6.08 -21.18
C GLY A 57 -9.41 6.36 -19.72
N PRO A 58 -9.81 7.51 -19.16
CA PRO A 58 -9.53 7.84 -17.76
C PRO A 58 -10.21 6.88 -16.79
N HIS A 59 -9.46 6.43 -15.79
CA HIS A 59 -9.96 5.48 -14.80
C HIS A 59 -9.32 5.73 -13.42
N TYR A 60 -10.01 5.32 -12.34
CA TYR A 60 -9.53 5.50 -10.97
C TYR A 60 -8.66 4.33 -10.48
N ARG A 61 -8.86 3.13 -11.02
CA ARG A 61 -8.19 1.90 -10.59
C ARG A 61 -7.72 1.11 -11.80
N SER A 62 -6.56 0.48 -11.68
CA SER A 62 -5.96 -0.33 -12.74
C SER A 62 -6.54 -1.74 -12.80
N PRO A 63 -6.43 -2.45 -13.95
CA PRO A 63 -6.71 -3.89 -14.02
C PRO A 63 -5.95 -4.66 -12.94
N GLY A 64 -6.60 -5.65 -12.33
CA GLY A 64 -6.09 -6.38 -11.16
C GLY A 64 -6.56 -5.80 -9.82
N THR A 65 -7.10 -4.57 -9.79
CA THR A 65 -7.78 -4.10 -8.58
C THR A 65 -9.07 -4.90 -8.38
N PHE A 66 -9.32 -5.33 -7.15
CA PHE A 66 -10.51 -6.11 -6.81
C PHE A 66 -11.14 -5.68 -5.50
N MET A 67 -12.40 -5.98 -5.34
CA MET A 67 -13.14 -5.92 -4.09
C MET A 67 -13.75 -7.28 -3.78
N ALA A 68 -14.10 -7.48 -2.52
CA ALA A 68 -14.63 -8.73 -1.98
C ALA A 68 -16.09 -8.57 -1.59
N PHE A 69 -16.88 -9.62 -1.87
CA PHE A 69 -18.18 -9.87 -1.28
C PHE A 69 -18.08 -11.19 -0.52
N PRO A 70 -17.75 -11.15 0.79
CA PRO A 70 -17.55 -12.34 1.61
C PRO A 70 -18.82 -13.18 1.72
N ALA A 71 -18.67 -14.50 1.90
CA ALA A 71 -19.80 -15.42 2.05
C ALA A 71 -20.69 -15.08 3.27
N GLN A 72 -20.14 -14.42 4.30
CA GLN A 72 -20.86 -13.94 5.49
C GLN A 72 -21.62 -12.61 5.27
N GLY A 73 -21.54 -12.02 4.09
CA GLY A 73 -22.19 -10.75 3.73
C GLY A 73 -21.29 -9.53 3.78
N GLY A 74 -21.83 -8.40 3.35
CA GLY A 74 -21.11 -7.14 3.22
C GLY A 74 -20.22 -7.06 1.98
N SER A 75 -19.44 -5.98 1.88
CA SER A 75 -18.41 -5.80 0.85
C SER A 75 -17.17 -5.15 1.43
N VAL A 76 -15.98 -5.44 0.86
CA VAL A 76 -14.70 -4.88 1.28
C VAL A 76 -13.89 -4.48 0.06
N GLY A 77 -13.30 -3.28 0.11
CA GLY A 77 -12.60 -2.66 -1.02
C GLY A 77 -13.52 -1.82 -1.89
N GLN A 78 -12.95 -1.22 -2.95
CA GLN A 78 -13.66 -0.30 -3.84
C GLN A 78 -13.01 -0.30 -5.22
N LEU A 79 -13.83 -0.35 -6.29
CA LEU A 79 -13.37 -0.31 -7.70
C LEU A 79 -13.56 1.06 -8.34
N SER A 80 -14.56 1.81 -7.88
CA SER A 80 -14.81 3.19 -8.30
C SER A 80 -14.90 4.08 -7.05
N SER A 81 -15.32 5.31 -7.20
CA SER A 81 -15.55 6.19 -6.04
C SER A 81 -17.00 6.14 -5.54
N GLY A 82 -17.60 4.95 -5.49
CA GLY A 82 -18.98 4.74 -5.05
C GLY A 82 -20.01 4.67 -6.18
N CYS A 83 -19.58 4.81 -7.45
CA CYS A 83 -20.52 4.90 -8.57
C CYS A 83 -21.17 3.56 -8.96
N ILE A 84 -20.45 2.45 -8.80
CA ILE A 84 -20.87 1.13 -9.29
C ILE A 84 -20.97 0.08 -8.16
N GLU A 85 -20.52 0.37 -6.95
CA GLU A 85 -20.40 -0.61 -5.86
C GLU A 85 -21.76 -1.20 -5.46
N ALA A 86 -22.83 -0.39 -5.46
CA ALA A 86 -24.17 -0.88 -5.17
C ALA A 86 -24.70 -1.85 -6.24
N ASP A 87 -24.46 -1.57 -7.51
CA ASP A 87 -24.81 -2.45 -8.61
C ASP A 87 -23.97 -3.74 -8.60
N LEU A 88 -22.68 -3.63 -8.30
CA LEU A 88 -21.81 -4.80 -8.10
C LEU A 88 -22.31 -5.70 -6.98
N ALA A 89 -22.85 -5.16 -5.89
CA ALA A 89 -23.42 -5.95 -4.79
C ALA A 89 -24.62 -6.79 -5.25
N ILE A 90 -25.50 -6.22 -6.09
CA ILE A 90 -26.64 -6.94 -6.68
C ILE A 90 -26.13 -8.11 -7.53
N HIS A 91 -25.16 -7.85 -8.40
CA HIS A 91 -24.58 -8.89 -9.25
C HIS A 91 -23.80 -9.93 -8.44
N ALA A 92 -23.10 -9.52 -7.38
CA ALA A 92 -22.38 -10.45 -6.50
C ALA A 92 -23.35 -11.43 -5.79
N ALA A 93 -24.52 -10.94 -5.33
CA ALA A 93 -25.54 -11.81 -4.76
C ALA A 93 -26.05 -12.84 -5.76
N GLN A 94 -26.21 -12.48 -7.03
CA GLN A 94 -26.59 -13.42 -8.10
C GLN A 94 -25.48 -14.45 -8.37
N VAL A 95 -24.20 -14.02 -8.43
CA VAL A 95 -23.04 -14.91 -8.60
C VAL A 95 -22.92 -15.87 -7.40
N ALA A 96 -23.16 -15.39 -6.18
CA ALA A 96 -23.16 -16.25 -4.99
C ALA A 96 -24.26 -17.32 -5.05
N HIS A 97 -25.43 -17.00 -5.64
CA HIS A 97 -26.56 -17.91 -5.76
C HIS A 97 -26.36 -18.96 -6.87
N ASP A 98 -25.96 -18.53 -8.07
CA ASP A 98 -25.90 -19.42 -9.25
C ASP A 98 -24.49 -19.98 -9.56
N SER A 99 -23.48 -19.49 -8.82
CA SER A 99 -22.07 -19.89 -8.97
C SER A 99 -21.52 -19.64 -10.38
N ARG A 100 -22.06 -18.66 -11.11
CA ARG A 100 -21.64 -18.34 -12.48
C ARG A 100 -20.91 -17.01 -12.53
N THR A 101 -19.76 -16.99 -13.16
CA THR A 101 -19.02 -15.75 -13.45
C THR A 101 -19.86 -14.81 -14.31
N ARG A 102 -19.84 -13.52 -13.97
CA ARG A 102 -20.47 -12.45 -14.74
C ARG A 102 -19.43 -11.45 -15.20
N ARG A 103 -19.59 -10.95 -16.41
CA ARG A 103 -18.77 -9.87 -16.97
C ARG A 103 -19.66 -8.66 -17.18
N LEU A 104 -19.27 -7.54 -16.65
CA LEU A 104 -19.99 -6.27 -16.71
C LEU A 104 -19.11 -5.21 -17.34
N ARG A 105 -19.73 -4.30 -18.09
CA ARG A 105 -19.08 -3.11 -18.62
C ARG A 105 -19.77 -1.88 -18.05
N TYR A 106 -19.00 -0.98 -17.43
CA TYR A 106 -19.48 0.30 -16.91
C TYR A 106 -18.84 1.47 -17.65
N GLY A 107 -19.56 2.61 -17.74
CA GLY A 107 -19.09 3.83 -18.41
C GLY A 107 -19.09 3.72 -19.93
N ALA A 108 -18.05 4.18 -20.58
CA ALA A 108 -17.97 4.20 -22.05
C ALA A 108 -18.21 2.81 -22.65
N GLY A 109 -19.17 2.70 -23.59
CA GLY A 109 -19.56 1.43 -24.22
C GLY A 109 -20.42 0.50 -23.35
N SER A 110 -20.89 0.94 -22.17
CA SER A 110 -21.76 0.18 -21.29
C SER A 110 -23.19 0.10 -21.86
N PRO A 111 -23.89 -1.05 -21.69
CA PRO A 111 -25.32 -1.13 -21.92
C PRO A 111 -26.15 -0.42 -20.83
N PHE A 112 -25.56 -0.07 -19.69
CA PHE A 112 -26.23 0.60 -18.59
C PHE A 112 -26.17 2.11 -18.77
N ILE A 113 -27.23 2.69 -19.38
CA ILE A 113 -27.31 4.12 -19.75
C ILE A 113 -27.28 5.01 -18.49
N ASP A 114 -27.80 4.53 -17.37
CA ASP A 114 -27.96 5.29 -16.12
C ASP A 114 -26.69 5.30 -15.24
N LEU A 115 -25.69 4.46 -15.55
CA LEU A 115 -24.43 4.37 -14.78
C LEU A 115 -23.29 5.03 -15.57
N VAL A 116 -23.28 6.35 -15.58
CA VAL A 116 -22.21 7.13 -16.21
C VAL A 116 -21.06 7.31 -15.22
N LEU A 117 -19.86 6.88 -15.61
CA LEU A 117 -18.66 7.16 -14.81
C LEU A 117 -18.24 8.62 -14.97
N PRO A 118 -18.11 9.42 -13.89
CA PRO A 118 -17.75 10.84 -13.97
C PRO A 118 -16.41 11.11 -14.65
N CYS A 119 -15.49 10.14 -14.65
CA CYS A 119 -14.21 10.22 -15.34
C CYS A 119 -14.33 10.09 -16.88
N GLY A 120 -15.49 9.68 -17.40
CA GLY A 120 -15.72 9.49 -18.85
C GLY A 120 -15.06 8.22 -19.42
N GLY A 121 -14.39 7.41 -18.61
CA GLY A 121 -13.78 6.16 -19.03
C GLY A 121 -14.73 4.96 -18.99
N GLY A 122 -14.21 3.78 -19.33
CA GLY A 122 -14.91 2.50 -19.25
C GLY A 122 -14.17 1.49 -18.38
N LEU A 123 -14.92 0.68 -17.64
CA LEU A 123 -14.41 -0.40 -16.80
C LEU A 123 -15.03 -1.73 -17.20
N ASP A 124 -14.20 -2.73 -17.47
CA ASP A 124 -14.60 -4.13 -17.56
C ASP A 124 -14.40 -4.79 -16.20
N VAL A 125 -15.45 -5.31 -15.63
CA VAL A 125 -15.43 -5.96 -14.31
C VAL A 125 -15.93 -7.38 -14.43
N ALA A 126 -15.18 -8.34 -13.89
CA ALA A 126 -15.61 -9.71 -13.72
C ALA A 126 -15.96 -9.99 -12.27
N LEU A 127 -17.12 -10.60 -12.04
CA LEU A 127 -17.49 -11.16 -10.74
C LEU A 127 -17.43 -12.68 -10.84
N THR A 128 -16.64 -13.30 -9.95
CA THR A 128 -16.47 -14.76 -9.96
C THR A 128 -16.55 -15.32 -8.55
N PRO A 129 -17.19 -16.47 -8.34
CA PRO A 129 -17.19 -17.14 -7.04
C PRO A 129 -15.80 -17.65 -6.72
N VAL A 130 -15.40 -17.57 -5.46
CA VAL A 130 -14.12 -18.09 -4.98
C VAL A 130 -14.30 -18.86 -3.68
N GLY A 131 -13.76 -20.08 -3.65
CA GLY A 131 -13.73 -20.88 -2.44
C GLY A 131 -12.59 -20.48 -1.49
N PRO A 132 -12.59 -20.98 -0.25
CA PRO A 132 -11.59 -20.62 0.76
C PRO A 132 -10.18 -21.14 0.42
N ALA A 133 -10.02 -22.25 -0.28
CA ALA A 133 -8.71 -22.89 -0.49
C ALA A 133 -7.70 -22.03 -1.29
N PRO A 134 -8.03 -21.46 -2.46
CA PRO A 134 -7.09 -20.58 -3.18
C PRO A 134 -6.79 -19.30 -2.38
N ILE A 135 -7.75 -18.77 -1.64
CA ILE A 135 -7.56 -17.58 -0.79
C ILE A 135 -6.62 -17.88 0.38
N ALA A 136 -6.79 -19.03 1.06
CA ALA A 136 -5.88 -19.43 2.14
C ALA A 136 -4.43 -19.52 1.66
N ARG A 137 -4.19 -20.04 0.44
CA ARG A 137 -2.85 -20.08 -0.16
C ARG A 137 -2.31 -18.67 -0.44
N ALA A 138 -3.16 -17.77 -0.96
CA ALA A 138 -2.79 -16.39 -1.21
C ALA A 138 -2.46 -15.65 0.10
N LEU A 139 -3.24 -15.86 1.17
CA LEU A 139 -2.98 -15.29 2.49
C LEU A 139 -1.68 -15.84 3.10
N ALA A 140 -1.41 -17.13 2.95
CA ALA A 140 -0.16 -17.75 3.42
C ALA A 140 1.05 -17.19 2.66
N ALA A 141 0.98 -17.04 1.34
CA ALA A 141 2.04 -16.42 0.54
C ALA A 141 2.26 -14.95 0.95
N ARG A 142 1.19 -14.18 1.18
CA ARG A 142 1.27 -12.80 1.68
C ARG A 142 1.95 -12.73 3.06
N ALA A 143 1.59 -13.62 3.97
CA ALA A 143 2.21 -13.69 5.29
C ALA A 143 3.70 -14.06 5.22
N ALA A 144 4.08 -14.93 4.29
CA ALA A 144 5.47 -15.29 3.99
C ALA A 144 6.19 -14.23 3.13
N ARG A 145 5.53 -13.14 2.78
CA ARG A 145 6.02 -12.08 1.88
C ARG A 145 6.54 -12.62 0.55
N GLN A 146 5.75 -13.48 -0.06
CA GLN A 146 6.00 -14.08 -1.38
C GLN A 146 5.02 -13.54 -2.40
N ASP A 147 5.50 -13.33 -3.62
CA ASP A 147 4.65 -13.04 -4.79
C ASP A 147 3.74 -14.24 -5.06
N PHE A 148 2.48 -13.98 -5.34
CA PHE A 148 1.50 -15.01 -5.57
C PHE A 148 0.54 -14.61 -6.69
N THR A 149 0.18 -15.56 -7.54
CA THR A 149 -0.74 -15.31 -8.65
C THR A 149 -1.93 -16.25 -8.57
N LEU A 150 -3.12 -15.69 -8.69
CA LEU A 150 -4.36 -16.42 -8.95
C LEU A 150 -4.69 -16.32 -10.44
N GLY A 151 -4.74 -17.45 -11.12
CA GLY A 151 -5.34 -17.55 -12.45
C GLY A 151 -6.86 -17.63 -12.32
N ILE A 152 -7.57 -16.73 -12.97
CA ILE A 152 -9.04 -16.66 -12.95
C ILE A 152 -9.53 -16.92 -14.37
N ASP A 153 -10.09 -18.08 -14.61
CA ASP A 153 -10.76 -18.40 -15.87
C ASP A 153 -12.13 -17.71 -15.88
N LEU A 154 -12.23 -16.68 -16.69
CA LEU A 154 -13.43 -15.85 -16.76
C LEU A 154 -14.62 -16.53 -17.47
N ASP A 155 -14.42 -17.65 -18.13
CA ASP A 155 -15.48 -18.41 -18.78
C ASP A 155 -16.04 -19.51 -17.88
N SER A 156 -15.17 -20.30 -17.26
CA SER A 156 -15.57 -21.36 -16.33
C SER A 156 -15.78 -20.89 -14.90
N GLY A 157 -15.23 -19.73 -14.51
CA GLY A 157 -15.21 -19.23 -13.13
C GLY A 157 -14.17 -19.91 -12.23
N ALA A 158 -13.29 -20.75 -12.78
CA ALA A 158 -12.26 -21.43 -12.01
C ALA A 158 -11.21 -20.44 -11.49
N VAL A 159 -10.93 -20.46 -10.17
CA VAL A 159 -9.89 -19.68 -9.51
C VAL A 159 -8.82 -20.63 -8.99
N VAL A 160 -7.66 -20.63 -9.64
CA VAL A 160 -6.60 -21.63 -9.40
C VAL A 160 -5.26 -20.92 -9.19
N PRO A 161 -4.52 -21.22 -8.12
CA PRO A 161 -3.16 -20.71 -7.93
C PRO A 161 -2.24 -21.05 -9.10
N GLY A 162 -1.69 -20.01 -9.78
CA GLY A 162 -0.86 -20.16 -10.97
C GLY A 162 -1.57 -20.75 -12.20
N GLY A 163 -2.92 -20.84 -12.17
CA GLY A 163 -3.72 -21.37 -13.26
C GLY A 163 -3.85 -20.44 -14.47
N PRO A 164 -4.53 -20.89 -15.54
CA PRO A 164 -4.77 -20.08 -16.73
C PRO A 164 -5.80 -18.96 -16.49
N GLY A 165 -6.01 -18.12 -17.50
CA GLY A 165 -6.98 -17.04 -17.51
C GLY A 165 -6.40 -15.70 -17.09
N PHE A 166 -7.21 -14.84 -16.50
CA PHE A 166 -6.76 -13.55 -16.00
C PHE A 166 -5.79 -13.74 -14.83
N GLN A 167 -4.62 -13.09 -14.89
CA GLN A 167 -3.58 -13.24 -13.88
C GLN A 167 -3.72 -12.14 -12.81
N LEU A 168 -4.38 -12.48 -11.69
CA LEU A 168 -4.42 -11.60 -10.52
C LEU A 168 -3.13 -11.80 -9.72
N ARG A 169 -2.21 -10.87 -9.86
CA ARG A 169 -0.93 -10.88 -9.15
C ARG A 169 -1.05 -10.16 -7.81
N LEU A 170 -0.77 -10.88 -6.74
CA LEU A 170 -0.80 -10.41 -5.36
C LEU A 170 0.64 -10.26 -4.85
N LYS A 171 1.18 -9.05 -4.98
CA LYS A 171 2.51 -8.72 -4.47
C LYS A 171 2.45 -8.37 -2.98
N PRO A 172 3.49 -8.68 -2.19
CA PRO A 172 3.64 -8.14 -0.84
C PRO A 172 3.63 -6.61 -0.84
N ALA A 173 3.02 -6.02 0.18
CA ALA A 173 3.09 -4.57 0.35
C ALA A 173 4.54 -4.11 0.56
N THR A 174 4.88 -2.94 0.02
CA THR A 174 6.19 -2.31 0.30
C THR A 174 6.39 -2.21 1.80
N ARG A 175 7.54 -2.70 2.30
CA ARG A 175 7.94 -2.64 3.70
C ARG A 175 9.08 -1.66 3.85
N PHE A 176 9.03 -0.85 4.90
CA PHE A 176 10.09 0.12 5.20
C PHE A 176 10.89 -0.35 6.42
N MET A 177 12.19 -0.55 6.24
CA MET A 177 13.16 -0.72 7.31
C MET A 177 13.91 0.59 7.48
N VAL A 178 13.62 1.29 8.57
CA VAL A 178 14.15 2.64 8.85
C VAL A 178 15.21 2.53 9.93
N TRP A 179 16.42 2.98 9.65
CA TRP A 179 17.54 2.99 10.58
C TRP A 179 17.97 4.43 10.87
N GLY A 180 18.14 4.77 12.12
CA GLY A 180 18.62 6.11 12.42
C GLY A 180 18.27 6.64 13.80
N ALA A 181 18.53 7.93 14.00
CA ALA A 181 18.21 8.66 15.20
C ALA A 181 17.70 10.08 14.82
N GLY A 182 16.91 10.64 15.72
CA GLY A 182 16.39 11.99 15.57
C GLY A 182 14.99 12.04 14.93
N VAL A 183 14.55 13.28 14.75
CA VAL A 183 13.17 13.58 14.33
C VAL A 183 12.85 13.09 12.92
N GLU A 184 13.82 13.09 12.02
CA GLU A 184 13.65 12.67 10.62
C GLU A 184 13.30 11.18 10.52
N ALA A 185 14.02 10.34 11.27
CA ALA A 185 13.76 8.90 11.32
C ALA A 185 12.35 8.59 11.86
N VAL A 186 11.97 9.27 12.96
CA VAL A 186 10.63 9.10 13.57
C VAL A 186 9.54 9.58 12.62
N ARG A 187 9.69 10.77 12.02
CA ARG A 187 8.68 11.33 11.11
C ARG A 187 8.48 10.47 9.87
N PHE A 188 9.57 9.97 9.29
CA PHE A 188 9.46 9.09 8.12
C PHE A 188 8.77 7.77 8.46
N ALA A 189 9.20 7.09 9.54
CA ALA A 189 8.60 5.82 9.94
C ALA A 189 7.11 5.97 10.31
N ALA A 190 6.75 7.04 11.04
CA ALA A 190 5.37 7.33 11.41
C ALA A 190 4.50 7.64 10.17
N LEU A 191 5.02 8.42 9.21
CA LEU A 191 4.31 8.72 7.96
C LEU A 191 4.06 7.45 7.14
N ALA A 192 5.07 6.61 6.96
CA ALA A 192 4.93 5.35 6.23
C ALA A 192 3.89 4.43 6.89
N SER A 193 3.94 4.32 8.24
CA SER A 193 2.95 3.55 9.01
C SER A 193 1.54 4.13 8.88
N ALA A 194 1.37 5.45 9.01
CA ALA A 194 0.07 6.12 8.86
C ALA A 194 -0.49 6.01 7.44
N ALA A 195 0.38 5.89 6.42
CA ALA A 195 -0.01 5.62 5.04
C ALA A 195 -0.38 4.13 4.78
N GLY A 196 -0.34 3.27 5.81
CA GLY A 196 -0.73 1.86 5.72
C GLY A 196 0.41 0.90 5.33
N TYR A 197 1.64 1.36 5.28
CA TYR A 197 2.80 0.51 4.96
C TYR A 197 3.43 -0.07 6.22
N PRO A 198 3.83 -1.36 6.22
CA PRO A 198 4.66 -1.92 7.28
C PRO A 198 5.97 -1.11 7.42
N ALA A 199 6.17 -0.49 8.56
CA ALA A 199 7.35 0.33 8.85
C ALA A 199 7.98 -0.08 10.19
N GLN A 200 9.27 -0.40 10.16
CA GLN A 200 10.04 -0.78 11.33
C GLN A 200 11.18 0.22 11.53
N LEU A 201 11.15 0.97 12.63
CA LEU A 201 12.26 1.83 13.05
C LEU A 201 13.24 1.04 13.92
N THR A 202 14.51 1.14 13.59
CA THR A 202 15.63 0.60 14.39
C THR A 202 16.53 1.78 14.80
N THR A 203 16.72 1.97 16.10
CA THR A 203 17.50 3.09 16.64
C THR A 203 18.36 2.69 17.83
N HIS A 204 19.53 3.35 17.98
CA HIS A 204 20.39 3.22 19.15
C HIS A 204 20.08 4.27 20.23
N ASP A 205 19.33 5.31 19.87
CA ASP A 205 19.03 6.49 20.70
C ASP A 205 17.70 6.31 21.42
N GLU A 206 17.71 6.35 22.76
CA GLU A 206 16.51 6.14 23.56
C GLU A 206 15.50 7.27 23.41
N ALA A 207 15.97 8.52 23.27
CA ALA A 207 15.06 9.66 23.06
C ALA A 207 14.28 9.50 21.73
N THR A 208 14.94 9.01 20.67
CA THR A 208 14.31 8.66 19.40
C THR A 208 13.32 7.51 19.58
N ALA A 209 13.68 6.48 20.36
CA ALA A 209 12.79 5.35 20.63
C ALA A 209 11.51 5.82 21.38
N ASP A 210 11.66 6.67 22.39
CA ASP A 210 10.52 7.23 23.13
C ASP A 210 9.62 8.10 22.23
N ALA A 211 10.22 8.95 21.40
CA ALA A 211 9.47 9.73 20.43
C ALA A 211 8.71 8.84 19.43
N ALA A 212 9.31 7.73 18.99
CA ALA A 212 8.66 6.77 18.10
C ALA A 212 7.48 6.05 18.79
N ARG A 213 7.65 5.62 20.04
CA ARG A 213 6.56 5.03 20.84
C ARG A 213 5.39 5.99 21.01
N ALA A 214 5.66 7.30 21.23
CA ALA A 214 4.65 8.34 21.29
C ALA A 214 3.86 8.52 19.96
N GLN A 215 4.43 8.08 18.83
CA GLN A 215 3.75 8.04 17.52
C GLN A 215 3.10 6.66 17.21
N GLY A 216 3.00 5.76 18.19
CA GLY A 216 2.42 4.43 18.02
C GLY A 216 3.32 3.41 17.34
N LEU A 217 4.61 3.70 17.17
CA LEU A 217 5.58 2.77 16.61
C LEU A 217 6.17 1.86 17.71
N SER A 218 6.67 0.69 17.29
CA SER A 218 7.40 -0.24 18.17
C SER A 218 8.87 -0.31 17.71
N PRO A 219 9.73 0.65 18.12
CA PRO A 219 11.10 0.69 17.63
C PRO A 219 11.93 -0.50 18.15
N LEU A 220 12.81 -1.00 17.30
CA LEU A 220 13.83 -1.98 17.67
C LEU A 220 15.10 -1.26 18.15
N ARG A 221 15.82 -1.92 19.07
CA ARG A 221 17.13 -1.45 19.50
C ARG A 221 18.19 -1.80 18.46
N ASP A 222 18.93 -0.79 18.02
CA ASP A 222 20.13 -0.99 17.21
C ASP A 222 21.28 -1.45 18.12
N ALA A 223 21.52 -2.75 18.17
CA ALA A 223 22.77 -3.26 18.68
C ALA A 223 23.85 -2.97 17.63
N ALA A 224 24.98 -2.38 18.04
CA ALA A 224 26.09 -2.09 17.13
C ALA A 224 26.39 -3.33 16.27
N PRO A 225 26.29 -3.23 14.93
CA PRO A 225 26.43 -4.41 14.09
C PRO A 225 27.83 -4.98 14.19
N ALA A 226 27.95 -6.28 14.40
CA ALA A 226 29.24 -6.98 14.28
C ALA A 226 29.77 -6.79 12.84
N LYS A 227 31.10 -6.72 12.71
CA LYS A 227 31.77 -6.47 11.40
C LYS A 227 31.37 -7.50 10.34
N ASP A 228 31.03 -8.73 10.76
CA ASP A 228 30.63 -9.85 9.90
C ASP A 228 29.14 -10.23 10.09
N ALA A 229 28.28 -9.24 10.39
CA ALA A 229 26.86 -9.50 10.55
C ALA A 229 26.21 -9.93 9.23
N ALA A 230 25.28 -10.90 9.30
CA ALA A 230 24.52 -11.39 8.16
C ALA A 230 23.77 -10.24 7.42
N PRO A 231 23.41 -10.43 6.14
CA PRO A 231 22.51 -9.53 5.42
C PRO A 231 21.26 -9.22 6.23
N LEU A 232 20.63 -8.07 5.96
CA LEU A 232 19.34 -7.75 6.58
C LEU A 232 18.28 -8.75 6.10
N ASP A 233 17.34 -9.07 6.97
CA ASP A 233 16.14 -9.85 6.61
C ASP A 233 15.19 -8.96 5.80
N ALA A 234 15.61 -8.65 4.59
CA ALA A 234 14.89 -7.85 3.62
C ALA A 234 14.59 -8.68 2.37
N ASP A 235 13.42 -8.48 1.81
CA ASP A 235 12.94 -9.12 0.57
C ASP A 235 12.89 -8.11 -0.59
N PRO A 236 12.58 -8.54 -1.83
CA PRO A 236 12.50 -7.67 -3.00
C PRO A 236 11.44 -6.55 -2.91
N TRP A 237 10.57 -6.53 -1.91
CA TRP A 237 9.58 -5.47 -1.65
C TRP A 237 9.95 -4.64 -0.42
N THR A 238 11.20 -4.73 0.05
CA THR A 238 11.68 -3.96 1.19
C THR A 238 12.51 -2.76 0.74
N ALA A 239 12.21 -1.59 1.30
CA ALA A 239 13.02 -0.39 1.21
C ALA A 239 13.79 -0.19 2.52
N VAL A 240 15.10 -0.01 2.45
CA VAL A 240 15.97 0.29 3.58
C VAL A 240 16.39 1.75 3.51
N THR A 241 16.10 2.52 4.56
CA THR A 241 16.42 3.95 4.64
C THR A 241 17.20 4.27 5.90
N LEU A 242 18.25 5.10 5.76
CA LEU A 242 19.09 5.51 6.86
C LEU A 242 18.96 7.01 7.13
N PHE A 243 18.68 7.36 8.39
CA PHE A 243 18.56 8.72 8.91
C PHE A 243 19.52 8.91 10.10
N TYR A 244 20.78 8.63 9.91
CA TYR A 244 21.80 8.89 10.94
C TYR A 244 22.44 10.26 10.77
N HIS A 245 22.80 10.87 11.89
CA HIS A 245 23.71 12.01 11.94
C HIS A 245 25.15 11.55 12.25
N ASP A 246 25.30 10.38 12.85
CA ASP A 246 26.58 9.73 13.14
C ASP A 246 26.95 8.79 11.97
N HIS A 247 27.88 9.25 11.16
CA HIS A 247 28.30 8.56 9.94
C HIS A 247 29.11 7.28 10.20
N ASP A 248 29.60 7.05 11.41
CA ASP A 248 30.36 5.83 11.75
C ASP A 248 29.45 4.60 11.86
N ARG A 249 28.17 4.81 12.13
CA ARG A 249 27.15 3.74 12.24
C ARG A 249 26.58 3.28 10.91
N GLU A 250 26.66 4.12 9.88
CA GLU A 250 26.00 3.88 8.60
C GLU A 250 26.66 2.75 7.76
N PRO A 251 27.99 2.71 7.58
CA PRO A 251 28.60 1.76 6.66
C PRO A 251 28.30 0.29 6.94
N PRO A 252 28.33 -0.20 8.19
CA PRO A 252 27.97 -1.60 8.48
C PRO A 252 26.51 -1.93 8.17
N VAL A 253 25.57 -1.01 8.42
CA VAL A 253 24.16 -1.21 8.12
C VAL A 253 23.95 -1.18 6.59
N LEU A 254 24.57 -0.23 5.89
CA LEU A 254 24.51 -0.12 4.43
C LEU A 254 25.08 -1.34 3.72
N ALA A 255 26.22 -1.87 4.19
CA ALA A 255 26.82 -3.07 3.62
C ALA A 255 25.86 -4.27 3.71
N ARG A 256 25.20 -4.46 4.86
CA ARG A 256 24.19 -5.51 5.07
C ARG A 256 22.94 -5.29 4.22
N ALA A 257 22.50 -4.04 4.08
CA ALA A 257 21.35 -3.69 3.25
C ALA A 257 21.64 -3.95 1.76
N LEU A 258 22.81 -3.56 1.29
CA LEU A 258 23.23 -3.77 -0.10
C LEU A 258 23.46 -5.25 -0.44
N ALA A 259 23.86 -6.07 0.54
CA ALA A 259 23.95 -7.53 0.39
C ALA A 259 22.59 -8.23 0.40
N SER A 260 21.51 -7.54 0.75
CA SER A 260 20.14 -8.07 0.76
C SER A 260 19.43 -7.85 -0.57
N PRO A 261 18.31 -8.55 -0.84
CA PRO A 261 17.49 -8.32 -2.04
C PRO A 261 16.59 -7.09 -1.98
N ALA A 262 16.74 -6.20 -0.98
CA ALA A 262 15.98 -4.95 -0.89
C ALA A 262 15.98 -4.18 -2.22
N PHE A 263 14.79 -3.74 -2.70
CA PHE A 263 14.71 -3.03 -3.98
C PHE A 263 15.25 -1.61 -3.89
N TYR A 264 15.24 -1.02 -2.71
CA TYR A 264 15.71 0.33 -2.45
C TYR A 264 16.62 0.34 -1.22
N VAL A 265 17.79 0.95 -1.33
CA VAL A 265 18.70 1.23 -0.22
C VAL A 265 19.13 2.69 -0.33
N GLY A 266 18.81 3.51 0.68
CA GLY A 266 19.07 4.93 0.63
C GLY A 266 19.45 5.55 1.96
N ALA A 267 20.20 6.66 1.92
CA ALA A 267 20.64 7.37 3.11
C ALA A 267 20.48 8.88 2.97
N GLN A 268 19.93 9.50 4.04
CA GLN A 268 19.83 10.96 4.17
C GLN A 268 21.21 11.61 4.20
N GLY A 269 21.30 12.84 3.76
CA GLY A 269 22.48 13.69 3.95
C GLY A 269 22.83 14.52 2.73
N SER A 270 24.10 14.96 2.65
CA SER A 270 24.62 15.74 1.53
C SER A 270 25.32 14.88 0.49
N LEU A 271 25.57 15.41 -0.70
CA LEU A 271 26.42 14.75 -1.69
C LEU A 271 27.82 14.45 -1.13
N ARG A 272 28.34 15.30 -0.23
CA ARG A 272 29.61 15.06 0.46
C ARG A 272 29.52 13.82 1.34
N SER A 273 28.46 13.70 2.15
CA SER A 273 28.22 12.53 3.00
C SER A 273 28.03 11.26 2.16
N HIS A 274 27.29 11.36 1.04
CA HIS A 274 27.13 10.23 0.12
C HIS A 274 28.47 9.73 -0.44
N ARG A 275 29.35 10.63 -0.87
CA ARG A 275 30.71 10.26 -1.35
C ARG A 275 31.54 9.60 -0.26
N ALA A 276 31.47 10.09 0.97
CA ALA A 276 32.17 9.49 2.10
C ALA A 276 31.65 8.05 2.41
N ARG A 277 30.34 7.83 2.34
CA ARG A 277 29.73 6.49 2.48
C ARG A 277 30.21 5.52 1.40
N VAL A 278 30.21 5.97 0.15
CA VAL A 278 30.72 5.16 -0.98
C VAL A 278 32.17 4.75 -0.74
N GLN A 279 33.01 5.67 -0.27
CA GLN A 279 34.41 5.38 0.03
C GLN A 279 34.53 4.37 1.18
N ALA A 280 33.80 4.57 2.28
CA ALA A 280 33.80 3.65 3.42
C ALA A 280 33.34 2.23 3.03
N LEU A 281 32.31 2.11 2.19
CA LEU A 281 31.82 0.82 1.69
C LEU A 281 32.87 0.11 0.83
N ARG A 282 33.61 0.84 -0.01
CA ARG A 282 34.74 0.28 -0.77
C ARG A 282 35.85 -0.23 0.14
N GLU A 283 36.18 0.53 1.19
CA GLU A 283 37.18 0.13 2.20
C GLU A 283 36.76 -1.12 3.00
N MET A 284 35.45 -1.33 3.13
CA MET A 284 34.86 -2.54 3.70
C MET A 284 34.83 -3.74 2.72
N GLY A 285 35.18 -3.54 1.45
CA GLY A 285 35.18 -4.59 0.42
C GLY A 285 33.83 -4.84 -0.23
N VAL A 286 32.85 -3.92 -0.11
CA VAL A 286 31.56 -4.01 -0.82
C VAL A 286 31.81 -3.81 -2.30
N ALA A 287 31.21 -4.67 -3.15
CA ALA A 287 31.38 -4.60 -4.60
C ALA A 287 30.79 -3.32 -5.19
N ASP A 288 31.45 -2.74 -6.20
CA ASP A 288 30.96 -1.50 -6.85
C ASP A 288 29.56 -1.66 -7.47
N ALA A 289 29.18 -2.88 -7.90
CA ALA A 289 27.84 -3.17 -8.41
C ALA A 289 26.75 -3.01 -7.32
N ASP A 290 27.05 -3.42 -6.09
CA ASP A 290 26.14 -3.26 -4.95
C ASP A 290 26.12 -1.80 -4.50
N ILE A 291 27.28 -1.13 -4.45
CA ILE A 291 27.38 0.29 -4.10
C ILE A 291 26.59 1.15 -5.09
N ALA A 292 26.52 0.79 -6.37
CA ALA A 292 25.73 1.51 -7.38
C ALA A 292 24.21 1.51 -7.09
N ARG A 293 23.72 0.61 -6.23
CA ARG A 293 22.32 0.58 -5.76
C ARG A 293 22.04 1.59 -4.65
N LEU A 294 23.08 2.15 -4.02
CA LEU A 294 22.93 3.10 -2.93
C LEU A 294 22.41 4.45 -3.44
N ARG A 295 21.26 4.87 -2.95
CA ARG A 295 20.68 6.20 -3.20
C ARG A 295 21.15 7.21 -2.14
N GLY A 296 21.51 8.39 -2.59
CA GLY A 296 21.89 9.48 -1.68
C GLY A 296 22.37 10.73 -2.41
N PRO A 297 21.91 11.90 -1.96
CA PRO A 297 20.88 12.17 -0.97
C PRO A 297 19.50 11.63 -1.39
N ILE A 298 18.70 11.17 -0.41
CA ILE A 298 17.35 10.66 -0.66
C ILE A 298 16.32 11.77 -0.64
N GLY A 299 15.24 11.58 -1.40
CA GLY A 299 14.09 12.45 -1.50
C GLY A 299 14.00 13.20 -2.83
N LEU A 300 12.78 13.30 -3.39
CA LEU A 300 12.51 14.00 -4.65
C LEU A 300 12.69 15.52 -4.54
N ILE A 301 12.50 16.10 -3.34
CA ILE A 301 12.65 17.53 -3.11
C ILE A 301 14.10 17.82 -2.69
N PRO A 302 14.90 18.50 -3.53
CA PRO A 302 16.29 18.76 -3.22
C PRO A 302 16.45 19.60 -1.95
N SER A 303 17.37 19.20 -1.08
CA SER A 303 17.74 19.93 0.13
C SER A 303 16.56 20.21 1.09
N ALA A 304 15.59 19.32 1.16
CA ALA A 304 14.51 19.41 2.17
C ALA A 304 15.12 19.42 3.57
N ARG A 305 14.89 20.50 4.31
CA ARG A 305 15.43 20.71 5.68
C ARG A 305 14.39 20.45 6.76
N ASP A 306 13.12 20.68 6.44
CA ASP A 306 12.02 20.36 7.33
C ASP A 306 11.82 18.85 7.37
N PRO A 307 11.76 18.22 8.56
CA PRO A 307 11.62 16.77 8.69
C PRO A 307 10.33 16.21 8.08
N GLN A 308 9.23 16.99 8.05
CA GLN A 308 7.97 16.54 7.45
C GLN A 308 8.06 16.57 5.93
N VAL A 309 8.63 17.65 5.35
CA VAL A 309 8.87 17.76 3.91
C VAL A 309 9.82 16.66 3.44
N LEU A 310 10.88 16.39 4.19
CA LEU A 310 11.82 15.31 3.90
C LEU A 310 11.11 13.95 3.91
N ALA A 311 10.30 13.66 4.94
CA ALA A 311 9.59 12.40 5.05
C ALA A 311 8.66 12.15 3.85
N VAL A 312 7.87 13.16 3.43
CA VAL A 312 7.00 13.07 2.25
C VAL A 312 7.83 12.87 0.98
N SER A 313 8.92 13.62 0.83
CA SER A 313 9.82 13.58 -0.31
C SER A 313 10.47 12.20 -0.50
N VAL A 314 10.94 11.59 0.59
CA VAL A 314 11.56 10.26 0.59
C VAL A 314 10.50 9.18 0.33
N LEU A 315 9.32 9.27 0.93
CA LEU A 315 8.24 8.31 0.71
C LEU A 315 7.82 8.30 -0.76
N ALA A 316 7.64 9.48 -1.37
CA ALA A 316 7.28 9.60 -2.78
C ALA A 316 8.37 9.04 -3.71
N GLU A 317 9.66 9.27 -3.42
CA GLU A 317 10.77 8.68 -4.18
C GLU A 317 10.70 7.15 -4.17
N ILE A 318 10.61 6.57 -2.97
CA ILE A 318 10.61 5.10 -2.81
C ILE A 318 9.41 4.46 -3.51
N LEU A 319 8.21 5.04 -3.33
CA LEU A 319 7.01 4.51 -3.97
C LEU A 319 7.08 4.63 -5.50
N SER A 320 7.70 5.69 -6.04
CA SER A 320 7.90 5.81 -7.49
C SER A 320 8.85 4.73 -8.06
N GLU A 321 9.79 4.21 -7.25
CA GLU A 321 10.66 3.09 -7.64
C GLU A 321 9.93 1.74 -7.50
N ALA A 322 9.05 1.59 -6.49
CA ALA A 322 8.29 0.36 -6.25
C ALA A 322 7.27 0.05 -7.36
N GLU A 323 6.76 1.08 -8.04
CA GLU A 323 5.77 0.96 -9.13
C GLU A 323 6.40 0.72 -10.52
N ARG A 324 7.74 0.75 -10.63
CA ARG A 324 8.47 0.44 -11.87
C ARG A 324 8.69 -1.06 -12.03
#